data_15cb39e7c770a3ee382a2981f6b44c07
#
_entry.id   15cb39e7c770a3ee382a2981f6b44c07
#
_cell.length_a   1.000
_cell.length_b   1.000
_cell.length_c   1.000
_cell.angle_alpha   90.00
_cell.angle_beta   90.00
_cell.angle_gamma   90.00
#
_symmetry.space_group_name_H-M   'P 1'
#
loop_
_entity.id
_entity.type
_entity.pdbx_description
1 polymer ?
#
loop_
_entity_poly.entity_id
_entity_poly.type
_entity_poly.pdbx_seq_one_letter_code
_entity_poly.pdbx_strand_id
1 'polypeptide(L)'
;MAKFLGIDTSCYTTSAAVYDSTEGIVGESRIILSVKAGKRGLSQSEMVFQHVRNLPVILGQLEPWIDQINGIGVSVFPRRRADSYMPAFLVGKGMAESLSYVLRVPVFEFSHQENHALAAIQNMPEIWGTPFYMMHLSGGTQDVLSVEWEKDIMQIVDLIHSADITAGQFIDRVGVSLGMPFPAGPSMERLAMKHQQLYKVPVANVKNGFSFAGPEAQVQRDIQTKRYTPEDIAYGVFSSIGKSLHKVCLLYTSDAADEARS
;
A
#
# COMPACT_ATOMS: atom_id res chain seq x y z
N MET A 1 -7.60 20.59 -22.60
CA MET A 1 -7.53 19.31 -21.92
C MET A 1 -6.06 19.02 -21.70
N ALA A 2 -5.66 18.77 -20.46
CA ALA A 2 -4.26 18.46 -20.14
C ALA A 2 -4.13 16.98 -19.80
N LYS A 3 -3.11 16.31 -20.38
CA LYS A 3 -2.81 14.91 -20.11
C LYS A 3 -1.52 14.77 -19.31
N PHE A 4 -1.51 13.90 -18.35
CA PHE A 4 -0.36 13.65 -17.48
C PHE A 4 0.00 12.17 -17.49
N LEU A 5 1.29 11.88 -17.62
CA LEU A 5 1.83 10.52 -17.51
C LEU A 5 2.27 10.27 -16.07
N GLY A 6 1.70 9.26 -15.43
CA GLY A 6 2.16 8.76 -14.14
C GLY A 6 3.07 7.55 -14.31
N ILE A 7 4.20 7.50 -13.58
CA ILE A 7 5.14 6.35 -13.57
C ILE A 7 5.41 5.94 -12.12
N ASP A 8 5.29 4.65 -11.83
CA ASP A 8 5.67 4.08 -10.54
C ASP A 8 6.45 2.77 -10.71
N THR A 9 7.63 2.72 -10.06
CA THR A 9 8.51 1.55 -9.99
C THR A 9 8.88 1.23 -8.53
N SER A 10 7.96 1.46 -7.61
CA SER A 10 8.20 1.44 -6.17
C SER A 10 8.59 0.07 -5.61
N CYS A 11 7.89 -0.99 -5.98
CA CYS A 11 8.07 -2.31 -5.37
C CYS A 11 7.89 -3.45 -6.37
N TYR A 12 6.78 -4.19 -6.26
CA TYR A 12 6.54 -5.43 -7.02
C TYR A 12 5.78 -5.22 -8.33
N THR A 13 5.55 -3.98 -8.74
CA THR A 13 4.81 -3.68 -9.98
C THR A 13 5.47 -2.53 -10.71
N THR A 14 5.78 -2.72 -12.00
CA THR A 14 6.08 -1.63 -12.92
C THR A 14 4.78 -1.12 -13.46
N SER A 15 4.43 0.13 -13.24
CA SER A 15 3.16 0.71 -13.69
C SER A 15 3.32 2.09 -14.30
N ALA A 16 2.46 2.39 -15.27
CA ALA A 16 2.27 3.71 -15.83
C ALA A 16 0.81 3.91 -16.22
N ALA A 17 0.35 5.15 -16.13
CA ALA A 17 -1.00 5.53 -16.53
C ALA A 17 -1.01 6.93 -17.15
N VAL A 18 -1.95 7.16 -18.04
CA VAL A 18 -2.23 8.51 -18.59
C VAL A 18 -3.56 8.99 -18.01
N TYR A 19 -3.51 10.14 -17.38
CA TYR A 19 -4.66 10.83 -16.80
C TYR A 19 -5.00 12.06 -17.64
N ASP A 20 -6.24 12.15 -18.09
CA ASP A 20 -6.79 13.35 -18.72
C ASP A 20 -7.57 14.16 -17.68
N SER A 21 -7.36 15.48 -17.64
CA SER A 21 -7.99 16.38 -16.67
C SER A 21 -9.52 16.42 -16.75
N THR A 22 -10.13 15.87 -17.82
CA THR A 22 -11.58 15.88 -18.07
C THR A 22 -12.18 14.47 -18.01
N GLU A 23 -11.45 13.48 -18.54
CA GLU A 23 -11.96 12.11 -18.70
C GLU A 23 -11.45 11.15 -17.62
N GLY A 24 -10.47 11.58 -16.81
CA GLY A 24 -9.83 10.72 -15.82
C GLY A 24 -8.74 9.82 -16.42
N ILE A 25 -8.62 8.59 -15.97
CA ILE A 25 -7.63 7.63 -16.50
C ILE A 25 -8.08 7.17 -17.89
N VAL A 26 -7.32 7.56 -18.92
CA VAL A 26 -7.58 7.21 -20.34
C VAL A 26 -6.71 6.05 -20.84
N GLY A 27 -5.64 5.73 -20.13
CA GLY A 27 -4.78 4.58 -20.42
C GLY A 27 -4.01 4.14 -19.20
N GLU A 28 -3.90 2.82 -18.98
CA GLU A 28 -3.06 2.25 -17.93
C GLU A 28 -2.36 0.98 -18.41
N SER A 29 -1.16 0.76 -17.89
CA SER A 29 -0.42 -0.47 -18.13
C SER A 29 0.43 -0.82 -16.92
N ARG A 30 0.47 -2.12 -16.58
CA ARG A 30 1.25 -2.61 -15.44
C ARG A 30 1.75 -4.03 -15.66
N ILE A 31 2.94 -4.30 -15.13
CA ILE A 31 3.55 -5.64 -15.13
C ILE A 31 4.01 -5.94 -13.70
N ILE A 32 3.49 -7.02 -13.13
CA ILE A 32 3.91 -7.52 -11.81
C ILE A 32 5.26 -8.19 -11.96
N LEU A 33 6.19 -7.90 -11.05
CA LEU A 33 7.52 -8.50 -11.04
C LEU A 33 7.45 -9.99 -10.67
N SER A 34 8.25 -10.78 -11.36
CA SER A 34 8.32 -12.23 -11.13
C SER A 34 9.17 -12.56 -9.91
N VAL A 35 8.61 -13.27 -8.96
CA VAL A 35 9.35 -13.84 -7.81
C VAL A 35 9.59 -15.32 -8.08
N LYS A 36 10.85 -15.75 -8.00
CA LYS A 36 11.22 -17.16 -8.22
C LYS A 36 10.55 -18.06 -7.16
N ALA A 37 10.10 -19.23 -7.59
CA ALA A 37 9.49 -20.21 -6.71
C ALA A 37 10.39 -20.50 -5.48
N GLY A 38 9.79 -20.53 -4.29
CA GLY A 38 10.48 -20.72 -3.01
C GLY A 38 11.14 -19.49 -2.42
N LYS A 39 11.13 -18.33 -3.10
CA LYS A 39 11.57 -17.04 -2.52
C LYS A 39 10.39 -16.26 -1.96
N ARG A 40 10.64 -15.50 -0.88
CA ARG A 40 9.64 -14.67 -0.19
C ARG A 40 9.70 -13.19 -0.58
N GLY A 41 10.47 -12.84 -1.64
CA GLY A 41 10.64 -11.47 -2.11
C GLY A 41 11.74 -11.34 -3.15
N LEU A 42 11.99 -10.10 -3.59
CA LEU A 42 13.04 -9.73 -4.55
C LEU A 42 14.09 -8.86 -3.87
N SER A 43 15.34 -9.00 -4.28
CA SER A 43 16.38 -8.04 -3.95
C SER A 43 16.16 -6.73 -4.71
N GLN A 44 16.72 -5.62 -4.21
CA GLN A 44 16.62 -4.33 -4.89
C GLN A 44 17.22 -4.37 -6.29
N SER A 45 18.35 -5.09 -6.48
CA SER A 45 18.96 -5.27 -7.80
C SER A 45 18.07 -6.03 -8.77
N GLU A 46 17.36 -7.04 -8.30
CA GLU A 46 16.41 -7.79 -9.13
C GLU A 46 15.20 -6.96 -9.51
N MET A 47 14.69 -6.14 -8.57
CA MET A 47 13.62 -5.18 -8.86
C MET A 47 14.04 -4.18 -9.93
N VAL A 48 15.21 -3.53 -9.76
CA VAL A 48 15.78 -2.60 -10.76
C VAL A 48 15.87 -3.26 -12.12
N PHE A 49 16.45 -4.47 -12.20
CA PHE A 49 16.60 -5.21 -13.46
C PHE A 49 15.23 -5.45 -14.15
N GLN A 50 14.24 -5.90 -13.40
CA GLN A 50 12.91 -6.16 -13.97
C GLN A 50 12.20 -4.88 -14.37
N HIS A 51 12.27 -3.81 -13.57
CA HIS A 51 11.68 -2.51 -13.92
C HIS A 51 12.28 -1.94 -15.19
N VAL A 52 13.62 -1.99 -15.35
CA VAL A 52 14.29 -1.53 -16.58
C VAL A 52 13.77 -2.27 -17.83
N ARG A 53 13.52 -3.57 -17.71
CA ARG A 53 12.97 -4.37 -18.82
C ARG A 53 11.50 -4.10 -19.10
N ASN A 54 10.72 -3.85 -18.06
CA ASN A 54 9.27 -3.72 -18.16
C ASN A 54 8.83 -2.31 -18.63
N LEU A 55 9.57 -1.26 -18.25
CA LEU A 55 9.19 0.12 -18.58
C LEU A 55 8.97 0.37 -20.07
N PRO A 56 9.87 -0.04 -20.99
CA PRO A 56 9.61 0.14 -22.41
C PRO A 56 8.34 -0.56 -22.90
N VAL A 57 8.01 -1.72 -22.31
CA VAL A 57 6.83 -2.50 -22.69
C VAL A 57 5.55 -1.78 -22.26
N ILE A 58 5.48 -1.32 -21.00
CA ILE A 58 4.28 -0.62 -20.51
C ILE A 58 4.11 0.75 -21.17
N LEU A 59 5.19 1.48 -21.40
CA LEU A 59 5.13 2.78 -22.10
C LEU A 59 4.72 2.62 -23.57
N GLY A 60 5.15 1.54 -24.24
CA GLY A 60 4.70 1.23 -25.60
C GLY A 60 3.19 1.00 -25.71
N GLN A 61 2.53 0.53 -24.65
CA GLN A 61 1.06 0.39 -24.61
C GLN A 61 0.34 1.73 -24.42
N LEU A 62 1.04 2.77 -23.99
CA LEU A 62 0.53 4.12 -23.78
C LEU A 62 0.91 5.07 -24.94
N GLU A 63 1.57 4.55 -25.99
CA GLU A 63 2.03 5.31 -27.17
C GLU A 63 0.95 6.24 -27.75
N PRO A 64 -0.34 5.87 -27.88
CA PRO A 64 -1.35 6.74 -28.47
C PRO A 64 -1.56 8.09 -27.79
N TRP A 65 -1.08 8.24 -26.54
CA TRP A 65 -1.23 9.47 -25.75
C TRP A 65 0.08 10.23 -25.53
N ILE A 66 1.24 9.65 -25.87
CA ILE A 66 2.56 10.19 -25.49
C ILE A 66 2.79 11.60 -26.05
N ASP A 67 2.39 11.86 -27.29
CA ASP A 67 2.57 13.19 -27.91
C ASP A 67 1.66 14.27 -27.30
N GLN A 68 0.70 13.88 -26.47
CA GLN A 68 -0.29 14.78 -25.85
C GLN A 68 0.03 15.07 -24.38
N ILE A 69 1.12 14.53 -23.85
CA ILE A 69 1.50 14.68 -22.44
C ILE A 69 1.94 16.11 -22.16
N ASN A 70 1.39 16.69 -21.09
CA ASN A 70 1.70 18.04 -20.63
C ASN A 70 2.56 18.06 -19.35
N GLY A 71 2.74 16.92 -18.70
CA GLY A 71 3.59 16.76 -17.53
C GLY A 71 3.69 15.30 -17.10
N ILE A 72 4.72 14.98 -16.34
CA ILE A 72 5.01 13.61 -15.87
C ILE A 72 5.05 13.61 -14.37
N GLY A 73 4.22 12.79 -13.73
CA GLY A 73 4.28 12.48 -12.30
C GLY A 73 5.05 11.19 -12.06
N VAL A 74 5.94 11.15 -11.09
CA VAL A 74 6.74 9.95 -10.79
C VAL A 74 6.98 9.76 -9.31
N SER A 75 6.86 8.51 -8.85
CA SER A 75 7.30 8.11 -7.51
C SER A 75 8.83 8.05 -7.47
N VAL A 76 9.46 8.82 -6.57
CA VAL A 76 10.94 8.93 -6.50
C VAL A 76 11.53 8.41 -5.21
N PHE A 77 10.72 8.20 -4.17
CA PHE A 77 11.10 7.63 -2.88
C PHE A 77 9.88 7.03 -2.15
N PRO A 78 10.08 6.15 -1.18
CA PRO A 78 8.97 5.56 -0.41
C PRO A 78 8.15 6.61 0.37
N ARG A 79 8.83 7.50 1.10
CA ARG A 79 8.25 8.56 1.94
C ARG A 79 9.03 9.85 1.75
N ARG A 80 8.42 11.00 1.98
CA ARG A 80 9.09 12.33 1.89
C ARG A 80 9.95 12.59 3.15
N ARG A 81 11.05 11.82 3.25
CA ARG A 81 12.03 11.88 4.35
C ARG A 81 13.44 11.74 3.78
N ALA A 82 14.41 12.39 4.40
CA ALA A 82 15.80 12.41 3.92
C ALA A 82 16.47 11.02 3.88
N ASP A 83 16.06 10.11 4.78
CA ASP A 83 16.56 8.73 4.88
C ASP A 83 15.76 7.72 4.05
N SER A 84 14.76 8.17 3.32
CA SER A 84 13.86 7.32 2.56
C SER A 84 14.38 7.07 1.14
N TYR A 85 15.16 6.01 0.97
CA TYR A 85 15.78 5.66 -0.30
C TYR A 85 15.61 4.17 -0.64
N MET A 86 15.22 3.90 -1.88
CA MET A 86 15.23 2.56 -2.45
C MET A 86 15.64 2.61 -3.93
N PRO A 87 16.62 1.79 -4.38
CA PRO A 87 17.13 1.78 -5.76
C PRO A 87 16.07 1.60 -6.85
N ALA A 88 15.01 0.84 -6.58
CA ALA A 88 13.92 0.60 -7.52
C ALA A 88 13.28 1.89 -8.05
N PHE A 89 13.16 2.93 -7.21
CA PHE A 89 12.60 4.24 -7.60
C PHE A 89 13.43 4.99 -8.64
N LEU A 90 14.75 4.77 -8.64
CA LEU A 90 15.63 5.44 -9.60
C LEU A 90 15.30 5.07 -11.05
N VAL A 91 14.71 3.91 -11.28
CA VAL A 91 14.36 3.46 -12.63
C VAL A 91 13.24 4.33 -13.20
N GLY A 92 12.16 4.52 -12.43
CA GLY A 92 11.05 5.40 -12.82
C GLY A 92 11.49 6.86 -12.92
N LYS A 93 12.27 7.34 -11.93
CA LYS A 93 12.81 8.70 -11.95
C LYS A 93 13.64 8.97 -13.19
N GLY A 94 14.63 8.14 -13.49
CA GLY A 94 15.48 8.32 -14.66
C GLY A 94 14.71 8.27 -16.00
N MET A 95 13.67 7.41 -16.07
CA MET A 95 12.78 7.39 -17.22
C MET A 95 11.97 8.67 -17.35
N ALA A 96 11.36 9.15 -16.26
CA ALA A 96 10.57 10.39 -16.26
C ALA A 96 11.41 11.60 -16.66
N GLU A 97 12.62 11.74 -16.12
CA GLU A 97 13.58 12.80 -16.49
C GLU A 97 13.95 12.72 -17.98
N SER A 98 14.26 11.51 -18.49
CA SER A 98 14.60 11.32 -19.90
C SER A 98 13.45 11.71 -20.83
N LEU A 99 12.23 11.26 -20.52
CA LEU A 99 11.04 11.62 -21.27
C LEU A 99 10.73 13.12 -21.20
N SER A 100 10.92 13.75 -20.05
CA SER A 100 10.73 15.18 -19.84
C SER A 100 11.60 16.01 -20.80
N TYR A 101 12.87 15.65 -20.95
CA TYR A 101 13.77 16.34 -21.90
C TYR A 101 13.32 16.17 -23.36
N VAL A 102 12.87 14.96 -23.72
CA VAL A 102 12.43 14.67 -25.11
C VAL A 102 11.10 15.36 -25.42
N LEU A 103 10.13 15.26 -24.50
CA LEU A 103 8.78 15.83 -24.69
C LEU A 103 8.70 17.31 -24.32
N ARG A 104 9.72 17.87 -23.66
CA ARG A 104 9.79 19.25 -23.15
C ARG A 104 8.64 19.59 -22.20
N VAL A 105 8.36 18.70 -21.26
CA VAL A 105 7.31 18.83 -20.26
C VAL A 105 7.89 18.74 -18.84
N PRO A 106 7.25 19.35 -17.83
CA PRO A 106 7.73 19.30 -16.46
C PRO A 106 7.59 17.89 -15.84
N VAL A 107 8.49 17.59 -14.87
CA VAL A 107 8.39 16.42 -13.97
C VAL A 107 7.93 16.86 -12.60
N PHE A 108 7.00 16.11 -12.02
CA PHE A 108 6.49 16.27 -10.67
C PHE A 108 6.87 15.03 -9.85
N GLU A 109 7.66 15.24 -8.79
CA GLU A 109 8.16 14.17 -7.93
C GLU A 109 7.24 13.96 -6.73
N PHE A 110 6.83 12.72 -6.51
CA PHE A 110 5.99 12.29 -5.40
C PHE A 110 6.67 11.17 -4.61
N SER A 111 6.30 11.04 -3.34
CA SER A 111 6.55 9.79 -2.62
C SER A 111 5.52 8.73 -2.99
N HIS A 112 5.89 7.47 -2.85
CA HIS A 112 4.94 6.36 -3.02
C HIS A 112 3.78 6.44 -2.01
N GLN A 113 4.04 6.95 -0.81
CA GLN A 113 3.03 7.18 0.22
C GLN A 113 2.00 8.25 -0.20
N GLU A 114 2.44 9.35 -0.83
CA GLU A 114 1.54 10.37 -1.41
C GLU A 114 0.66 9.78 -2.52
N ASN A 115 1.21 8.92 -3.37
CA ASN A 115 0.43 8.26 -4.41
C ASN A 115 -0.65 7.34 -3.84
N HIS A 116 -0.36 6.61 -2.75
CA HIS A 116 -1.39 5.84 -2.05
C HIS A 116 -2.48 6.72 -1.46
N ALA A 117 -2.12 7.86 -0.86
CA ALA A 117 -3.08 8.81 -0.31
C ALA A 117 -3.96 9.40 -1.42
N LEU A 118 -3.35 9.88 -2.52
CA LEU A 118 -4.08 10.41 -3.67
C LEU A 118 -5.00 9.38 -4.31
N ALA A 119 -4.54 8.14 -4.48
CA ALA A 119 -5.35 7.06 -5.04
C ALA A 119 -6.57 6.73 -4.16
N ALA A 120 -6.43 6.83 -2.82
CA ALA A 120 -7.54 6.58 -1.90
C ALA A 120 -8.63 7.66 -2.00
N ILE A 121 -8.27 8.92 -2.23
CA ILE A 121 -9.21 10.05 -2.27
C ILE A 121 -9.58 10.51 -3.69
N GLN A 122 -9.11 9.85 -4.75
CA GLN A 122 -9.30 10.30 -6.13
C GLN A 122 -10.77 10.55 -6.52
N ASN A 123 -11.71 9.83 -5.91
CA ASN A 123 -13.15 9.95 -6.14
C ASN A 123 -13.88 10.70 -5.02
N MET A 124 -13.16 11.42 -4.16
CA MET A 124 -13.67 12.16 -2.99
C MET A 124 -13.25 13.63 -3.08
N PRO A 125 -13.83 14.40 -4.02
CA PRO A 125 -13.43 15.79 -4.25
C PRO A 125 -13.60 16.68 -3.01
N GLU A 126 -14.50 16.32 -2.10
CA GLU A 126 -14.74 17.01 -0.84
C GLU A 126 -13.55 16.90 0.16
N ILE A 127 -12.68 15.92 0.00
CA ILE A 127 -11.49 15.73 0.85
C ILE A 127 -10.28 16.48 0.29
N TRP A 128 -10.29 16.83 -1.00
CA TRP A 128 -9.16 17.54 -1.61
C TRP A 128 -8.93 18.90 -0.94
N GLY A 129 -7.70 19.15 -0.52
CA GLY A 129 -7.32 20.37 0.17
C GLY A 129 -7.74 20.43 1.64
N THR A 130 -8.38 19.39 2.19
CA THR A 130 -8.74 19.31 3.61
C THR A 130 -7.84 18.31 4.35
N PRO A 131 -7.52 18.53 5.63
CA PRO A 131 -6.81 17.54 6.44
C PRO A 131 -7.65 16.26 6.63
N PHE A 132 -6.98 15.10 6.61
CA PHE A 132 -7.62 13.81 6.88
C PHE A 132 -6.65 12.79 7.49
N TYR A 133 -7.20 11.76 8.12
CA TYR A 133 -6.43 10.61 8.57
C TYR A 133 -6.55 9.46 7.58
N MET A 134 -5.44 8.75 7.35
CA MET A 134 -5.39 7.60 6.46
C MET A 134 -4.78 6.40 7.17
N MET A 135 -5.37 5.22 6.99
CA MET A 135 -4.72 3.96 7.31
C MET A 135 -4.04 3.40 6.07
N HIS A 136 -2.73 3.20 6.17
CA HIS A 136 -1.94 2.51 5.15
C HIS A 136 -1.71 1.07 5.60
N LEU A 137 -2.41 0.12 4.97
CA LEU A 137 -2.34 -1.30 5.29
C LEU A 137 -1.79 -2.08 4.10
N SER A 138 -0.67 -2.75 4.30
CA SER A 138 -0.06 -3.62 3.28
C SER A 138 0.54 -4.87 3.91
N GLY A 139 1.07 -5.77 3.08
CA GLY A 139 1.79 -6.95 3.57
C GLY A 139 3.05 -6.63 4.37
N GLY A 140 3.69 -5.48 4.14
CA GLY A 140 4.93 -5.07 4.80
C GLY A 140 4.81 -3.82 5.68
N THR A 141 3.74 -3.05 5.53
CA THR A 141 3.55 -1.76 6.20
C THR A 141 2.17 -1.69 6.84
N GLN A 142 2.10 -1.10 8.02
CA GLN A 142 0.86 -0.80 8.70
C GLN A 142 1.02 0.45 9.54
N ASP A 143 0.47 1.54 9.03
CA ASP A 143 0.62 2.87 9.60
C ASP A 143 -0.74 3.57 9.68
N VAL A 144 -0.88 4.49 10.63
CA VAL A 144 -1.88 5.55 10.62
C VAL A 144 -1.15 6.86 10.32
N LEU A 145 -1.66 7.60 9.38
CA LEU A 145 -1.04 8.80 8.83
C LEU A 145 -1.99 9.98 9.04
N SER A 146 -1.46 11.13 9.41
CA SER A 146 -2.12 12.42 9.24
C SER A 146 -1.68 13.01 7.91
N VAL A 147 -2.65 13.46 7.13
CA VAL A 147 -2.43 14.12 5.86
C VAL A 147 -2.94 15.55 5.95
N GLU A 148 -2.04 16.49 5.75
CA GLU A 148 -2.33 17.91 5.68
C GLU A 148 -1.93 18.48 4.32
N TRP A 149 -2.39 19.67 3.98
CA TRP A 149 -2.08 20.31 2.71
C TRP A 149 -1.34 21.63 2.95
N GLU A 150 -0.21 21.77 2.31
CA GLU A 150 0.52 23.01 2.25
C GLU A 150 0.71 23.41 0.78
N LYS A 151 -0.03 24.43 0.32
CA LYS A 151 0.04 24.94 -1.07
C LYS A 151 -0.04 23.81 -2.12
N ASP A 152 -1.04 22.99 -2.06
CA ASP A 152 -1.28 21.86 -2.97
C ASP A 152 -0.28 20.69 -2.82
N ILE A 153 0.59 20.70 -1.84
CA ILE A 153 1.51 19.60 -1.51
C ILE A 153 0.99 18.89 -0.27
N MET A 154 0.89 17.56 -0.34
CA MET A 154 0.57 16.74 0.82
C MET A 154 1.75 16.70 1.79
N GLN A 155 1.47 17.06 3.05
CA GLN A 155 2.35 16.81 4.19
C GLN A 155 1.82 15.59 4.92
N ILE A 156 2.57 14.50 4.88
CA ILE A 156 2.17 13.23 5.50
C ILE A 156 3.03 12.99 6.74
N VAL A 157 2.36 12.86 7.88
CA VAL A 157 3.01 12.57 9.17
C VAL A 157 2.60 11.19 9.64
N ASP A 158 3.58 10.35 9.94
CA ASP A 158 3.35 9.04 10.51
C ASP A 158 2.96 9.18 12.00
N LEU A 159 1.74 8.82 12.36
CA LEU A 159 1.22 8.89 13.73
C LEU A 159 1.45 7.58 14.50
N ILE A 160 1.19 6.46 13.84
CA ILE A 160 1.29 5.12 14.41
C ILE A 160 1.96 4.18 13.41
N HIS A 161 2.77 3.28 13.95
CA HIS A 161 3.33 2.15 13.22
C HIS A 161 2.94 0.82 13.86
N SER A 162 3.13 -0.28 13.13
CA SER A 162 3.13 -1.60 13.77
C SER A 162 4.35 -1.74 14.69
N ALA A 163 4.10 -2.17 15.93
CA ALA A 163 5.15 -2.37 16.93
C ALA A 163 5.96 -3.65 16.67
N ASP A 164 5.40 -4.58 15.91
CA ASP A 164 6.01 -5.89 15.64
C ASP A 164 5.69 -6.35 14.20
N ILE A 165 4.82 -7.33 14.02
CA ILE A 165 4.39 -7.79 12.70
C ILE A 165 3.16 -7.02 12.21
N THR A 166 3.03 -6.88 10.89
CA THR A 166 1.86 -6.25 10.27
C THR A 166 0.66 -7.20 10.20
N ALA A 167 -0.53 -6.65 9.95
CA ALA A 167 -1.73 -7.45 9.69
C ALA A 167 -1.55 -8.43 8.53
N GLY A 168 -0.92 -7.98 7.43
CA GLY A 168 -0.63 -8.84 6.30
C GLY A 168 0.31 -9.99 6.66
N GLN A 169 1.37 -9.72 7.42
CA GLN A 169 2.26 -10.77 7.91
C GLN A 169 1.55 -11.75 8.85
N PHE A 170 0.63 -11.28 9.69
CA PHE A 170 -0.17 -12.14 10.54
C PHE A 170 -1.04 -13.09 9.69
N ILE A 171 -1.76 -12.56 8.70
CA ILE A 171 -2.57 -13.35 7.76
C ILE A 171 -1.71 -14.39 7.03
N ASP A 172 -0.58 -13.97 6.47
CA ASP A 172 0.29 -14.83 5.68
C ASP A 172 0.92 -15.95 6.51
N ARG A 173 1.40 -15.64 7.72
CA ARG A 173 2.00 -16.65 8.62
C ARG A 173 0.99 -17.71 9.03
N VAL A 174 -0.21 -17.30 9.40
CA VAL A 174 -1.29 -18.23 9.77
C VAL A 174 -1.71 -19.05 8.55
N GLY A 175 -1.92 -18.42 7.39
CA GLY A 175 -2.31 -19.10 6.17
C GLY A 175 -1.29 -20.16 5.73
N VAL A 176 0.00 -19.84 5.77
CA VAL A 176 1.08 -20.80 5.48
C VAL A 176 1.07 -21.97 6.48
N SER A 177 0.83 -21.70 7.77
CA SER A 177 0.71 -22.75 8.79
C SER A 177 -0.51 -23.64 8.59
N LEU A 178 -1.54 -23.14 7.94
CA LEU A 178 -2.72 -23.90 7.50
C LEU A 178 -2.53 -24.61 6.14
N GLY A 179 -1.32 -24.56 5.57
CA GLY A 179 -0.96 -25.23 4.31
C GLY A 179 -1.28 -24.44 3.04
N MET A 180 -1.55 -23.13 3.14
CA MET A 180 -1.83 -22.29 1.98
C MET A 180 -0.55 -21.78 1.33
N PRO A 181 -0.55 -21.49 0.01
CA PRO A 181 0.58 -20.83 -0.64
C PRO A 181 0.71 -19.37 -0.19
N PHE A 182 1.94 -18.87 -0.22
CA PHE A 182 2.22 -17.45 -0.02
C PHE A 182 2.06 -16.66 -1.35
N PRO A 183 1.45 -15.45 -1.36
CA PRO A 183 0.75 -14.80 -0.26
C PRO A 183 -0.61 -15.46 0.06
N ALA A 184 -0.94 -15.60 1.35
CA ALA A 184 -2.09 -16.39 1.80
C ALA A 184 -3.40 -15.59 1.89
N GLY A 185 -3.35 -14.25 1.84
CA GLY A 185 -4.49 -13.36 2.06
C GLY A 185 -5.77 -13.77 1.32
N PRO A 186 -5.79 -13.90 -0.02
CA PRO A 186 -6.98 -14.25 -0.77
C PRO A 186 -7.55 -15.65 -0.42
N SER A 187 -6.67 -16.58 -0.04
CA SER A 187 -7.09 -17.93 0.37
C SER A 187 -7.67 -17.93 1.79
N MET A 188 -7.05 -17.18 2.69
CA MET A 188 -7.54 -16.95 4.06
C MET A 188 -8.92 -16.28 4.06
N GLU A 189 -9.13 -15.27 3.23
CA GLU A 189 -10.41 -14.56 3.11
C GLU A 189 -11.54 -15.52 2.67
N ARG A 190 -11.32 -16.28 1.58
CA ARG A 190 -12.29 -17.27 1.12
C ARG A 190 -12.59 -18.33 2.18
N LEU A 191 -11.61 -18.68 2.98
CA LEU A 191 -11.77 -19.66 4.05
C LEU A 191 -12.59 -19.07 5.21
N ALA A 192 -12.29 -17.84 5.63
CA ALA A 192 -13.00 -17.15 6.70
C ALA A 192 -14.50 -17.00 6.44
N MET A 193 -14.91 -16.85 5.18
CA MET A 193 -16.32 -16.77 4.79
C MET A 193 -17.12 -18.06 5.08
N LYS A 194 -16.45 -19.17 5.36
CA LYS A 194 -17.07 -20.48 5.62
C LYS A 194 -17.09 -20.87 7.09
N HIS A 195 -16.68 -19.95 7.99
CA HIS A 195 -16.64 -20.23 9.43
C HIS A 195 -18.02 -20.61 9.98
N GLN A 196 -18.02 -21.48 10.97
CA GLN A 196 -19.23 -21.96 11.65
C GLN A 196 -19.26 -21.59 13.13
N GLN A 197 -18.08 -21.41 13.74
CA GLN A 197 -17.92 -21.08 15.14
C GLN A 197 -17.09 -19.82 15.32
N LEU A 198 -17.37 -19.08 16.39
CA LEU A 198 -16.58 -17.92 16.78
C LEU A 198 -15.29 -18.34 17.48
N TYR A 199 -14.19 -18.27 16.79
CA TYR A 199 -12.87 -18.37 17.39
C TYR A 199 -12.38 -16.97 17.81
N LYS A 200 -12.20 -16.77 19.12
CA LYS A 200 -11.78 -15.48 19.70
C LYS A 200 -10.27 -15.38 19.72
N VAL A 201 -9.71 -14.60 18.81
CA VAL A 201 -8.30 -14.21 18.85
C VAL A 201 -8.15 -12.92 19.68
N PRO A 202 -7.20 -12.87 20.62
CA PRO A 202 -6.94 -11.66 21.41
C PRO A 202 -6.64 -10.44 20.52
N VAL A 203 -7.03 -9.27 21.02
CA VAL A 203 -6.61 -7.98 20.43
C VAL A 203 -5.55 -7.41 21.38
N ALA A 204 -4.32 -7.27 20.91
CA ALA A 204 -3.25 -6.70 21.71
C ALA A 204 -3.49 -5.20 21.96
N ASN A 205 -3.37 -4.77 23.19
CA ASN A 205 -3.43 -3.37 23.58
C ASN A 205 -2.00 -2.82 23.62
N VAL A 206 -1.61 -2.07 22.62
CA VAL A 206 -0.36 -1.28 22.63
C VAL A 206 -0.74 0.17 22.79
N LYS A 207 -0.03 0.90 23.66
CA LYS A 207 -0.39 2.25 24.05
C LYS A 207 -0.48 3.22 22.86
N ASN A 208 0.32 2.99 21.81
CA ASN A 208 0.35 3.85 20.62
C ASN A 208 0.69 3.02 19.35
N GLY A 209 -0.06 1.96 19.05
CA GLY A 209 0.25 1.19 17.85
C GLY A 209 -0.54 -0.10 17.68
N PHE A 210 -0.18 -0.81 16.64
CA PHE A 210 -0.66 -2.15 16.36
C PHE A 210 0.36 -3.18 16.87
N SER A 211 -0.12 -4.29 17.40
CA SER A 211 0.72 -5.45 17.74
C SER A 211 -0.04 -6.72 17.39
N PHE A 212 0.54 -7.56 16.58
CA PHE A 212 -0.06 -8.83 16.16
C PHE A 212 0.80 -10.04 16.49
N ALA A 213 2.03 -9.88 16.99
CA ALA A 213 2.90 -11.00 17.33
C ALA A 213 2.31 -11.88 18.45
N GLY A 214 1.69 -11.26 19.48
CA GLY A 214 1.01 -11.99 20.54
C GLY A 214 -0.21 -12.79 20.05
N PRO A 215 -1.17 -12.14 19.37
CA PRO A 215 -2.27 -12.81 18.69
C PRO A 215 -1.82 -13.93 17.74
N GLU A 216 -0.81 -13.68 16.91
CA GLU A 216 -0.25 -14.65 15.96
C GLU A 216 0.29 -15.88 16.72
N ALA A 217 1.09 -15.69 17.74
CA ALA A 217 1.64 -16.79 18.55
C ALA A 217 0.55 -17.62 19.23
N GLN A 218 -0.57 -16.99 19.66
CA GLN A 218 -1.73 -17.72 20.19
C GLN A 218 -2.37 -18.58 19.11
N VAL A 219 -2.62 -18.02 17.93
CA VAL A 219 -3.22 -18.75 16.80
C VAL A 219 -2.35 -19.94 16.40
N GLN A 220 -1.02 -19.77 16.34
CA GLN A 220 -0.10 -20.87 16.01
C GLN A 220 -0.20 -22.04 17.02
N ARG A 221 -0.34 -21.74 18.32
CA ARG A 221 -0.57 -22.79 19.33
C ARG A 221 -1.91 -23.49 19.12
N ASP A 222 -2.96 -22.73 18.81
CA ASP A 222 -4.31 -23.28 18.65
C ASP A 222 -4.45 -24.14 17.39
N ILE A 223 -3.71 -23.83 16.31
CA ILE A 223 -3.58 -24.69 15.11
C ILE A 223 -3.06 -26.08 15.53
N GLN A 224 -2.05 -26.15 16.38
CA GLN A 224 -1.46 -27.41 16.81
C GLN A 224 -2.44 -28.28 17.63
N THR A 225 -3.37 -27.65 18.38
CA THR A 225 -4.36 -28.37 19.18
C THR A 225 -5.47 -29.01 18.37
N LYS A 226 -5.66 -28.57 17.12
CA LYS A 226 -6.75 -28.99 16.22
C LYS A 226 -8.15 -28.81 16.81
N ARG A 227 -8.30 -27.90 17.78
CA ARG A 227 -9.57 -27.60 18.46
C ARG A 227 -10.55 -26.83 17.59
N TYR A 228 -10.02 -26.00 16.68
CA TYR A 228 -10.80 -25.16 15.78
C TYR A 228 -10.55 -25.56 14.35
N THR A 229 -11.55 -25.36 13.49
CA THR A 229 -11.42 -25.60 12.06
C THR A 229 -10.54 -24.50 11.41
N PRO A 230 -9.90 -24.78 10.28
CA PRO A 230 -9.18 -23.74 9.53
C PRO A 230 -10.05 -22.52 9.19
N GLU A 231 -11.33 -22.72 8.92
CA GLU A 231 -12.33 -21.70 8.63
C GLU A 231 -12.55 -20.76 9.82
N ASP A 232 -12.72 -21.33 11.01
CA ASP A 232 -12.93 -20.58 12.25
C ASP A 232 -11.67 -19.79 12.61
N ILE A 233 -10.49 -20.39 12.45
CA ILE A 233 -9.19 -19.73 12.67
C ILE A 233 -9.04 -18.54 11.72
N ALA A 234 -9.31 -18.73 10.44
CA ALA A 234 -9.22 -17.65 9.45
C ALA A 234 -10.14 -16.48 9.81
N TYR A 235 -11.40 -16.77 10.16
CA TYR A 235 -12.34 -15.74 10.62
C TYR A 235 -11.85 -15.01 11.87
N GLY A 236 -11.34 -15.75 12.87
CA GLY A 236 -10.81 -15.18 14.11
C GLY A 236 -9.64 -14.21 13.86
N VAL A 237 -8.74 -14.53 12.94
CA VAL A 237 -7.63 -13.66 12.52
C VAL A 237 -8.16 -12.34 11.95
N PHE A 238 -9.05 -12.37 10.96
CA PHE A 238 -9.63 -11.16 10.38
C PHE A 238 -10.44 -10.36 11.41
N SER A 239 -11.21 -11.03 12.27
CA SER A 239 -11.97 -10.38 13.34
C SER A 239 -11.05 -9.66 14.34
N SER A 240 -9.91 -10.26 14.73
CA SER A 240 -8.93 -9.64 15.62
C SER A 240 -8.30 -8.41 14.98
N ILE A 241 -7.90 -8.51 13.70
CA ILE A 241 -7.35 -7.38 12.93
C ILE A 241 -8.39 -6.25 12.87
N GLY A 242 -9.62 -6.53 12.45
CA GLY A 242 -10.69 -5.53 12.34
C GLY A 242 -10.95 -4.81 13.67
N LYS A 243 -10.98 -5.54 14.79
CA LYS A 243 -11.13 -4.95 16.12
C LYS A 243 -9.94 -4.08 16.53
N SER A 244 -8.71 -4.45 16.13
CA SER A 244 -7.51 -3.65 16.38
C SER A 244 -7.56 -2.34 15.60
N LEU A 245 -7.92 -2.40 14.32
CA LEU A 245 -8.10 -1.23 13.46
C LEU A 245 -9.17 -0.28 14.02
N HIS A 246 -10.34 -0.84 14.38
CA HIS A 246 -11.45 -0.05 14.95
C HIS A 246 -11.04 0.71 16.22
N LYS A 247 -10.31 0.05 17.13
CA LYS A 247 -9.80 0.71 18.34
C LYS A 247 -8.90 1.89 18.04
N VAL A 248 -8.01 1.74 17.07
CA VAL A 248 -7.08 2.80 16.68
C VAL A 248 -7.82 3.95 16.01
N CYS A 249 -8.80 3.66 15.14
CA CYS A 249 -9.66 4.70 14.57
C CYS A 249 -10.35 5.54 15.66
N LEU A 250 -10.92 4.87 16.67
CA LEU A 250 -11.63 5.58 17.74
C LEU A 250 -10.71 6.50 18.54
N LEU A 251 -9.45 6.13 18.78
CA LEU A 251 -8.50 6.99 19.50
C LEU A 251 -8.29 8.31 18.78
N TYR A 252 -8.07 8.28 17.46
CA TYR A 252 -7.79 9.49 16.68
C TYR A 252 -9.02 10.32 16.33
N THR A 253 -10.20 9.70 16.23
CA THR A 253 -11.44 10.43 15.98
C THR A 253 -12.01 11.07 17.25
N SER A 254 -11.76 10.49 18.44
CA SER A 254 -12.17 11.08 19.72
C SER A 254 -11.26 12.24 20.13
N ASP A 255 -9.94 12.10 20.00
CA ASP A 255 -8.99 13.14 20.37
C ASP A 255 -9.13 14.38 19.47
N ALA A 256 -9.32 14.18 18.15
CA ALA A 256 -9.61 15.26 17.22
C ALA A 256 -10.93 15.98 17.53
N ALA A 257 -11.94 15.29 18.10
CA ALA A 257 -13.18 15.91 18.53
C ALA A 257 -13.04 16.75 19.80
N ASP A 258 -12.09 16.42 20.67
CA ASP A 258 -11.80 17.16 21.90
C ASP A 258 -10.92 18.40 21.63
N GLU A 259 -9.93 18.31 20.71
CA GLU A 259 -9.15 19.46 20.25
C GLU A 259 -9.99 20.49 19.49
N ALA A 260 -10.99 20.05 18.72
CA ALA A 260 -11.91 20.96 18.01
C ALA A 260 -12.93 21.65 18.94
N ARG A 261 -13.03 21.24 20.20
CA ARG A 261 -13.91 21.84 21.22
C ARG A 261 -13.20 22.73 22.22
N SER A 262 -11.87 22.76 22.21
CA SER A 262 -11.00 23.62 23.02
C SER A 262 -10.59 24.87 22.24
#